data_28d693985cccd104c805e4f989ffaaf1
#
_entry.id   28d693985cccd104c805e4f989ffaaf1
#
_cell.length_a   1.000
_cell.length_b   1.000
_cell.length_c   1.000
_cell.angle_alpha   90.00
_cell.angle_beta   90.00
_cell.angle_gamma   90.00
#
_symmetry.space_group_name_H-M   'P 1'
#
loop_
_entity.id
_entity.type
_entity.pdbx_description
1 polymer ?
#
loop_
_entity_poly.entity_id
_entity_poly.type
_entity_poly.pdbx_seq_one_letter_code
_entity_poly.pdbx_strand_id
1 'polypeptide(L)'
;MQKNLKSRALRRLKIIAGQVGGLERMVQEEKYCIDVLTQSLAVQKSLQSLDVVVLENHLQTHAKHQMKHKGQDERAIKELTKIFKLSKK
;
A
#
# COMPACT_ATOMS: atom_id res chain seq x y z
N MET A 1 6.47 12.44 6.42
CA MET A 1 5.85 11.21 6.99
C MET A 1 6.28 11.06 8.43
N GLN A 2 5.37 10.66 9.30
CA GLN A 2 5.70 10.44 10.70
C GLN A 2 6.76 9.35 10.84
N LYS A 3 7.70 9.52 11.78
CA LYS A 3 8.88 8.68 11.91
C LYS A 3 8.54 7.20 12.11
N ASN A 4 7.61 6.89 13.01
CA ASN A 4 7.22 5.51 13.29
C ASN A 4 6.47 4.88 12.11
N LEU A 5 5.65 5.63 11.40
CA LEU A 5 4.93 5.15 10.22
C LEU A 5 5.88 4.94 9.04
N LYS A 6 6.87 5.82 8.88
CA LYS A 6 7.92 5.65 7.88
C LYS A 6 8.70 4.34 8.12
N SER A 7 9.07 4.09 9.36
CA SER A 7 9.79 2.87 9.75
C SER A 7 8.97 1.61 9.43
N ARG A 8 7.67 1.63 9.76
CA ARG A 8 6.75 0.52 9.47
C ARG A 8 6.60 0.30 7.97
N ALA A 9 6.44 1.38 7.21
CA ALA A 9 6.31 1.31 5.76
C ALA A 9 7.57 0.70 5.11
N LEU A 10 8.75 1.14 5.54
CA LEU A 10 10.02 0.62 5.02
C LEU A 10 10.20 -0.85 5.34
N ARG A 11 9.82 -1.28 6.55
CA ARG A 11 9.89 -2.69 6.94
C ARG A 11 8.99 -3.54 6.06
N ARG A 12 7.77 -3.09 5.80
CA ARG A 12 6.85 -3.81 4.93
C ARG A 12 7.36 -3.88 3.50
N LEU A 13 7.96 -2.80 3.00
CA LEU A 13 8.54 -2.78 1.66
C LEU A 13 9.69 -3.78 1.51
N LYS A 14 10.51 -3.95 2.53
CA LYS A 14 11.58 -4.95 2.52
C LYS A 14 11.02 -6.37 2.43
N ILE A 15 9.94 -6.64 3.18
CA ILE A 15 9.26 -7.93 3.12
C ILE A 15 8.67 -8.16 1.73
N ILE A 16 8.01 -7.16 1.17
CA ILE A 16 7.41 -7.22 -0.17
C ILE A 16 8.48 -7.45 -1.23
N ALA A 17 9.60 -6.75 -1.14
CA ALA A 17 10.72 -6.94 -2.08
C ALA A 17 11.22 -8.39 -2.06
N GLY A 18 11.31 -8.99 -0.86
CA GLY A 18 11.68 -10.40 -0.73
C GLY A 18 10.65 -11.33 -1.35
N GLN A 19 9.35 -11.04 -1.15
CA GLN A 19 8.27 -11.83 -1.74
C GLN A 19 8.25 -11.74 -3.27
N VAL A 20 8.50 -10.55 -3.82
CA VAL A 20 8.60 -10.35 -5.27
C VAL A 20 9.78 -11.12 -5.84
N GLY A 21 10.92 -11.09 -5.16
CA GLY A 21 12.10 -11.90 -5.56
C GLY A 21 11.80 -13.40 -5.56
N GLY A 22 11.05 -13.85 -4.57
CA GLY A 22 10.59 -15.25 -4.51
C GLY A 22 9.67 -15.60 -5.67
N LEU A 23 8.75 -14.71 -6.00
CA LEU A 23 7.84 -14.86 -7.13
C LEU A 23 8.61 -14.94 -8.44
N GLU A 24 9.60 -14.07 -8.63
CA GLU A 24 10.46 -14.09 -9.82
C GLU A 24 11.15 -15.43 -9.98
N ARG A 25 11.73 -15.96 -8.90
CA ARG A 25 12.38 -17.29 -8.94
C ARG A 25 11.39 -18.40 -9.31
N MET A 26 10.18 -18.35 -8.77
CA MET A 26 9.15 -19.35 -9.07
C MET A 26 8.80 -19.36 -10.56
N VAL A 27 8.70 -18.18 -11.18
CA VAL A 27 8.46 -18.07 -12.62
C VAL A 27 9.65 -18.60 -13.42
N GLN A 28 10.87 -18.21 -13.03
CA GLN A 28 12.09 -18.68 -13.68
C GLN A 28 12.22 -20.21 -13.63
N GLU A 29 11.85 -20.82 -12.52
CA GLU A 29 11.91 -22.26 -12.30
C GLU A 29 10.67 -22.99 -12.82
N GLU A 30 9.74 -22.27 -13.41
CA GLU A 30 8.49 -22.82 -13.97
C GLU A 30 7.71 -23.65 -12.96
N LYS A 31 7.58 -23.12 -11.73
CA LYS A 31 6.78 -23.76 -10.68
C LYS A 31 5.32 -23.83 -11.10
N TYR A 32 4.58 -24.73 -10.45
CA TYR A 32 3.17 -24.94 -10.74
C TYR A 32 2.38 -23.63 -10.68
N CYS A 33 1.52 -23.38 -11.68
CA CYS A 33 0.83 -22.12 -11.86
C CYS A 33 0.02 -21.69 -10.63
N ILE A 34 -0.63 -22.65 -9.96
CA ILE A 34 -1.43 -22.34 -8.78
C ILE A 34 -0.55 -21.85 -7.63
N ASP A 35 0.65 -22.41 -7.48
CA ASP A 35 1.59 -21.94 -6.46
C ASP A 35 2.08 -20.53 -6.76
N VAL A 36 2.35 -20.23 -8.04
CA VAL A 36 2.73 -18.88 -8.48
C VAL A 36 1.62 -17.89 -8.18
N LEU A 37 0.36 -18.24 -8.50
CA LEU A 37 -0.80 -17.38 -8.22
C LEU A 37 -1.02 -17.17 -6.73
N THR A 38 -0.83 -18.22 -5.93
CA THR A 38 -0.94 -18.13 -4.47
C THR A 38 0.09 -17.15 -3.90
N GLN A 39 1.32 -17.23 -4.38
CA GLN A 39 2.38 -16.29 -3.98
C GLN A 39 2.07 -14.87 -4.42
N SER A 40 1.55 -14.70 -5.63
CA SER A 40 1.15 -13.39 -6.15
C SER A 40 0.07 -12.76 -5.28
N LEU A 41 -0.93 -13.53 -4.84
CA LEU A 41 -1.98 -13.04 -3.93
C LEU A 41 -1.40 -12.61 -2.58
N ALA A 42 -0.41 -13.34 -2.08
CA ALA A 42 0.27 -12.96 -0.83
C ALA A 42 1.00 -11.62 -0.98
N VAL A 43 1.65 -11.38 -2.11
CA VAL A 43 2.30 -10.09 -2.42
C VAL A 43 1.26 -8.96 -2.46
N GLN A 44 0.13 -9.19 -3.10
CA GLN A 44 -0.96 -8.21 -3.19
C GLN A 44 -1.50 -7.84 -1.81
N LYS A 45 -1.69 -8.83 -0.93
CA LYS A 45 -2.11 -8.57 0.46
C LYS A 45 -1.08 -7.78 1.24
N SER A 46 0.20 -8.05 1.01
CA SER A 46 1.28 -7.29 1.65
C SER A 46 1.28 -5.83 1.19
N LEU A 47 1.02 -5.58 -0.10
CA LEU A 47 0.87 -4.23 -0.63
C LEU A 47 -0.33 -3.51 -0.02
N GLN A 48 -1.46 -4.20 0.15
CA GLN A 48 -2.63 -3.63 0.83
C GLN A 48 -2.31 -3.23 2.26
N SER A 49 -1.51 -4.02 2.97
CA SER A 49 -1.05 -3.69 4.32
C SER A 49 -0.18 -2.44 4.34
N LEU A 50 0.68 -2.28 3.33
CA LEU A 50 1.48 -1.06 3.15
C LEU A 50 0.57 0.14 2.93
N ASP A 51 -0.45 -0.01 2.08
CA ASP A 51 -1.40 1.06 1.76
C ASP A 51 -2.10 1.57 3.01
N VAL A 52 -2.47 0.67 3.93
CA VAL A 52 -3.09 1.06 5.21
C VAL A 52 -2.15 1.94 6.03
N VAL A 53 -0.87 1.61 6.09
CA VAL A 53 0.13 2.42 6.82
C VAL A 53 0.27 3.80 6.19
N VAL A 54 0.34 3.86 4.86
CA VAL A 54 0.48 5.13 4.13
C VAL A 54 -0.78 5.98 4.31
N LEU A 55 -1.95 5.37 4.22
CA LEU A 55 -3.22 6.06 4.44
C LEU A 55 -3.31 6.61 5.87
N GLU A 56 -2.91 5.82 6.86
CA GLU A 56 -2.87 6.25 8.26
C GLU A 56 -2.01 7.50 8.42
N ASN A 57 -0.81 7.49 7.80
CA ASN A 57 0.07 8.65 7.81
C ASN A 57 -0.60 9.87 7.14
N HIS A 58 -1.24 9.67 6.00
CA HIS A 58 -1.91 10.76 5.28
C HIS A 58 -3.02 11.38 6.12
N LEU A 59 -3.83 10.55 6.79
CA LEU A 59 -4.91 11.02 7.65
C LEU A 59 -4.39 11.80 8.86
N GLN A 60 -3.27 11.38 9.44
CA GLN A 60 -2.69 12.04 10.62
C GLN A 60 -1.90 13.30 10.28
N THR A 61 -1.49 13.49 9.03
CA THR A 61 -0.69 14.63 8.60
C THR A 61 -1.44 15.50 7.61
N HIS A 62 -1.45 15.11 6.34
CA HIS A 62 -1.95 15.96 5.24
C HIS A 62 -3.46 16.17 5.28
N ALA A 63 -4.24 15.12 5.44
CA ALA A 63 -5.70 15.22 5.43
C ALA A 63 -6.20 16.03 6.64
N LYS A 64 -5.61 15.80 7.82
CA LYS A 64 -5.95 16.56 9.03
C LYS A 64 -5.66 18.03 8.85
N HIS A 65 -4.53 18.38 8.25
CA HIS A 65 -4.17 19.76 7.93
C HIS A 65 -5.17 20.38 6.95
N GLN A 66 -5.48 19.64 5.86
CA GLN A 66 -6.41 20.10 4.83
C GLN A 66 -7.80 20.38 5.41
N MET A 67 -8.28 19.56 6.33
CA MET A 67 -9.60 19.73 6.94
C MET A 67 -9.68 20.93 7.87
N LYS A 68 -8.55 21.41 8.40
CA LYS A 68 -8.48 22.59 9.25
C LYS A 68 -8.43 23.89 8.45
N HIS A 69 -8.15 23.84 7.16
CA HIS A 69 -8.00 25.01 6.31
C HIS A 69 -9.18 25.14 5.35
N LYS A 70 -9.69 26.36 5.22
CA LYS A 70 -10.83 26.66 4.34
C LYS A 70 -10.53 26.20 2.91
N GLY A 71 -11.41 25.37 2.36
CA GLY A 71 -11.31 24.87 1.00
C GLY A 71 -10.45 23.62 0.83
N GLN A 72 -9.68 23.25 1.85
CA GLN A 72 -8.81 22.07 1.78
C GLN A 72 -9.55 20.77 2.13
N ASP A 73 -10.64 20.86 2.90
CA ASP A 73 -11.49 19.73 3.24
C ASP A 73 -12.10 19.07 1.99
N GLU A 74 -12.55 19.86 1.04
CA GLU A 74 -13.10 19.37 -0.23
C GLU A 74 -12.05 18.62 -1.04
N ARG A 75 -10.83 19.15 -1.09
CA ARG A 75 -9.70 18.50 -1.76
C ARG A 75 -9.36 17.16 -1.11
N ALA A 76 -9.35 17.11 0.24
CA ALA A 76 -9.08 15.88 0.98
C ALA A 76 -10.11 14.80 0.65
N ILE A 77 -11.38 15.16 0.60
CA ILE A 77 -12.47 14.23 0.28
C ILE A 77 -12.31 13.69 -1.16
N LYS A 78 -11.99 14.56 -2.11
CA LYS A 78 -11.78 14.16 -3.51
C LYS A 78 -10.61 13.17 -3.66
N GLU A 79 -9.50 13.45 -3.00
CA GLU A 79 -8.31 12.59 -3.05
C GLU A 79 -8.59 11.21 -2.46
N LEU A 80 -9.21 11.16 -1.28
CA LEU A 80 -9.55 9.89 -0.63
C LEU A 80 -10.58 9.09 -1.43
N THR A 81 -11.57 9.77 -1.99
CA THR A 81 -12.59 9.14 -2.83
C THR A 81 -11.96 8.52 -4.08
N LYS A 82 -11.02 9.22 -4.71
CA LYS A 82 -10.31 8.72 -5.88
C LYS A 82 -9.54 7.43 -5.57
N ILE A 83 -8.79 7.43 -4.47
CA ILE A 83 -8.02 6.25 -4.03
C ILE A 83 -8.96 5.08 -3.76
N PHE A 84 -10.06 5.32 -3.06
CA PHE A 84 -11.04 4.30 -2.76
C PHE A 84 -11.65 3.68 -4.02
N LYS A 85 -11.97 4.50 -5.02
CA LYS A 85 -12.48 4.01 -6.31
C LYS A 85 -11.45 3.15 -7.04
N LEU A 86 -10.18 3.56 -7.03
CA LEU A 86 -9.11 2.79 -7.66
C LEU A 86 -8.93 1.43 -7.01
N SER A 87 -9.07 1.35 -5.70
CA SER A 87 -8.88 0.10 -4.96
C SER A 87 -9.95 -0.96 -5.23
N LYS A 88 -11.10 -0.55 -5.80
CA LYS A 88 -12.22 -1.45 -6.09
C LYS A 88 -12.15 -2.11 -7.47
N LYS A 89 -11.18 -1.75 -8.29
CA LYS A 89 -11.04 -2.34 -9.62
C LYS A 89 -10.42 -3.73 -9.61
#